data_cd245781d34d7ab2d5515f898eca39c1
#
_entry.id   cd245781d34d7ab2d5515f898eca39c1
#
_cell.length_a   1.000
_cell.length_b   1.000
_cell.length_c   1.000
_cell.angle_alpha   90.00
_cell.angle_beta   90.00
_cell.angle_gamma   90.00
#
_symmetry.space_group_name_H-M   'P 1'
#
loop_
_entity.id
_entity.type
_entity.pdbx_description
1 polymer ?
#
loop_
_entity_poly.entity_id
_entity_poly.type
_entity_poly.pdbx_seq_one_letter_code
_entity_poly.pdbx_strand_id
1 'polypeptide(L)'
;MSVYFCGGSCIEDVTTHLMNHLSLHPTLRTCSSDTILRAIKELTQENISYTSDTGKNYDFNTADTLNTLLLNCLLTTGQLKEGGEYDVDFDHQFIETEKYDAKPTYKKFLGYRPGVAVIGDMIVGIENSDGNTNVRFHQQDTLKRFFERLERNNLVINRFRADCGSCSEEIVEEVEKHCKSFYIRANRCSSFYDDIFALRGWKTEEINGIEFELNSILVG
;
A
#
# COMPACT_ATOMS: atom_id res chain seq x y z
N MET A 1 -16.98 -10.72 1.03
CA MET A 1 -16.12 -11.65 0.26
C MET A 1 -16.90 -12.34 -0.86
N SER A 2 -17.98 -13.10 -0.57
CA SER A 2 -18.75 -13.81 -1.62
C SER A 2 -19.23 -12.94 -2.79
N VAL A 3 -19.58 -11.68 -2.53
CA VAL A 3 -19.98 -10.72 -3.58
C VAL A 3 -18.91 -10.60 -4.66
N TYR A 4 -17.68 -10.32 -4.25
CA TYR A 4 -16.57 -10.11 -5.20
C TYR A 4 -16.16 -11.41 -5.89
N PHE A 5 -16.21 -12.55 -5.21
CA PHE A 5 -15.98 -13.87 -5.84
C PHE A 5 -17.03 -14.22 -6.89
N CYS A 6 -18.25 -13.69 -6.77
CA CYS A 6 -19.31 -13.87 -7.75
C CYS A 6 -19.37 -12.75 -8.80
N GLY A 7 -18.33 -11.89 -8.88
CA GLY A 7 -18.23 -10.84 -9.88
C GLY A 7 -18.99 -9.54 -9.53
N GLY A 8 -19.45 -9.41 -8.27
CA GLY A 8 -20.03 -8.16 -7.78
C GLY A 8 -18.97 -7.08 -7.59
N SER A 9 -19.37 -5.83 -7.75
CA SER A 9 -18.50 -4.66 -7.64
C SER A 9 -18.76 -3.81 -6.39
N CYS A 10 -19.91 -3.99 -5.75
CA CYS A 10 -20.30 -3.27 -4.55
C CYS A 10 -21.06 -4.17 -3.56
N ILE A 11 -21.21 -3.69 -2.34
CA ILE A 11 -21.84 -4.49 -1.26
C ILE A 11 -23.33 -4.67 -1.50
N GLU A 12 -23.98 -3.74 -2.18
CA GLU A 12 -25.39 -3.79 -2.56
C GLU A 12 -25.73 -4.99 -3.45
N ASP A 13 -24.74 -5.51 -4.18
CA ASP A 13 -24.90 -6.72 -5.02
C ASP A 13 -25.25 -7.97 -4.20
N VAL A 14 -24.96 -7.99 -2.89
CA VAL A 14 -25.44 -9.05 -1.99
C VAL A 14 -26.95 -9.13 -2.01
N THR A 15 -27.62 -8.00 -1.84
CA THR A 15 -29.08 -7.95 -1.78
C THR A 15 -29.70 -8.18 -3.15
N THR A 16 -29.09 -7.59 -4.20
CA THR A 16 -29.64 -7.61 -5.56
C THR A 16 -29.47 -8.95 -6.26
N HIS A 17 -28.30 -9.58 -6.09
CA HIS A 17 -27.91 -10.74 -6.88
C HIS A 17 -27.67 -12.02 -6.10
N LEU A 18 -27.25 -11.95 -4.84
CA LEU A 18 -26.83 -13.15 -4.09
C LEU A 18 -27.83 -13.63 -3.05
N MET A 19 -28.67 -12.77 -2.48
CA MET A 19 -29.53 -13.11 -1.33
C MET A 19 -30.41 -14.33 -1.60
N ASN A 20 -31.06 -14.39 -2.76
CA ASN A 20 -31.95 -15.49 -3.12
C ASN A 20 -31.18 -16.83 -3.25
N HIS A 21 -29.98 -16.79 -3.81
CA HIS A 21 -29.14 -17.97 -3.98
C HIS A 21 -28.55 -18.46 -2.64
N LEU A 22 -28.09 -17.55 -1.80
CA LEU A 22 -27.56 -17.87 -0.48
C LEU A 22 -28.65 -18.45 0.44
N SER A 23 -29.89 -17.98 0.33
CA SER A 23 -31.02 -18.48 1.14
C SER A 23 -31.38 -19.92 0.85
N LEU A 24 -31.02 -20.45 -0.31
CA LEU A 24 -31.25 -21.84 -0.69
C LEU A 24 -30.22 -22.80 -0.06
N HIS A 25 -29.11 -22.29 0.45
CA HIS A 25 -28.04 -23.12 1.02
C HIS A 25 -28.31 -23.38 2.50
N PRO A 26 -28.31 -24.65 2.96
CA PRO A 26 -28.79 -25.01 4.32
C PRO A 26 -27.92 -24.47 5.45
N THR A 27 -26.64 -24.12 5.18
CA THR A 27 -25.69 -23.66 6.20
C THR A 27 -25.30 -22.18 6.05
N LEU A 28 -25.68 -21.52 4.96
CA LEU A 28 -25.36 -20.10 4.75
C LEU A 28 -26.48 -19.23 5.31
N ARG A 29 -26.08 -18.15 5.97
CA ARG A 29 -27.01 -17.12 6.44
C ARG A 29 -26.96 -15.95 5.46
N THR A 30 -28.13 -15.46 5.09
CA THR A 30 -28.26 -14.21 4.33
C THR A 30 -28.24 -13.01 5.26
N CYS A 31 -27.71 -11.91 4.77
CA CYS A 31 -27.79 -10.61 5.43
C CYS A 31 -27.94 -9.51 4.38
N SER A 32 -28.53 -8.39 4.78
CA SER A 32 -28.63 -7.23 3.89
C SER A 32 -27.28 -6.52 3.70
N SER A 33 -27.15 -5.74 2.65
CA SER A 33 -26.02 -4.84 2.43
C SER A 33 -25.79 -3.91 3.62
N ASP A 34 -26.83 -3.36 4.21
CA ASP A 34 -26.72 -2.50 5.40
C ASP A 34 -26.12 -3.22 6.61
N THR A 35 -26.44 -4.50 6.78
CA THR A 35 -25.84 -5.32 7.85
C THR A 35 -24.35 -5.50 7.66
N ILE A 36 -23.91 -5.71 6.40
CA ILE A 36 -22.50 -5.84 6.06
C ILE A 36 -21.78 -4.50 6.25
N LEU A 37 -22.36 -3.39 5.77
CA LEU A 37 -21.80 -2.05 5.94
C LEU A 37 -21.66 -1.69 7.43
N ARG A 38 -22.63 -2.06 8.26
CA ARG A 38 -22.57 -1.86 9.71
C ARG A 38 -21.41 -2.65 10.32
N ALA A 39 -21.29 -3.93 9.98
CA ALA A 39 -20.19 -4.77 10.46
C ALA A 39 -18.82 -4.24 10.01
N ILE A 40 -18.70 -3.73 8.79
CA ILE A 40 -17.46 -3.07 8.32
C ILE A 40 -17.19 -1.80 9.15
N LYS A 41 -18.20 -0.99 9.44
CA LYS A 41 -18.05 0.20 10.27
C LYS A 41 -17.60 -0.12 11.70
N GLU A 42 -18.03 -1.24 12.26
CA GLU A 42 -17.57 -1.72 13.58
C GLU A 42 -16.09 -2.11 13.60
N LEU A 43 -15.50 -2.40 12.42
CA LEU A 43 -14.07 -2.70 12.26
C LEU A 43 -13.23 -1.44 11.98
N THR A 44 -13.85 -0.28 11.81
CA THR A 44 -13.12 0.96 11.57
C THR A 44 -12.44 1.44 12.84
N GLN A 45 -11.32 2.11 12.66
CA GLN A 45 -10.54 2.72 13.74
C GLN A 45 -10.60 4.24 13.62
N GLU A 46 -10.36 4.90 14.74
CA GLU A 46 -10.22 6.36 14.75
C GLU A 46 -8.98 6.79 13.95
N ASN A 47 -9.07 7.96 13.32
CA ASN A 47 -7.94 8.53 12.62
C ASN A 47 -6.88 9.00 13.61
N ILE A 48 -5.63 8.92 13.18
CA ILE A 48 -4.50 9.56 13.84
C ILE A 48 -4.27 10.89 13.13
N SER A 49 -4.32 12.00 13.88
CA SER A 49 -4.04 13.31 13.32
C SER A 49 -2.61 13.73 13.60
N TYR A 50 -1.88 14.06 12.55
CA TYR A 50 -0.52 14.60 12.62
C TYR A 50 -0.52 16.07 12.23
N THR A 51 0.24 16.89 12.98
CA THR A 51 0.41 18.31 12.69
C THR A 51 1.74 18.54 11.98
N SER A 52 1.70 19.18 10.82
CA SER A 52 2.91 19.57 10.10
C SER A 52 3.59 20.79 10.73
N ASP A 53 4.84 21.04 10.35
CA ASP A 53 5.61 22.22 10.79
C ASP A 53 4.92 23.56 10.44
N THR A 54 4.07 23.55 9.42
CA THR A 54 3.25 24.73 9.04
C THR A 54 1.95 24.85 9.82
N GLY A 55 1.70 23.99 10.83
CA GLY A 55 0.50 23.99 11.65
C GLY A 55 -0.74 23.39 10.99
N LYS A 56 -0.61 22.69 9.86
CA LYS A 56 -1.72 21.99 9.22
C LYS A 56 -1.85 20.58 9.78
N ASN A 57 -3.09 20.18 10.05
CA ASN A 57 -3.40 18.83 10.47
C ASN A 57 -3.76 17.95 9.26
N TYR A 58 -3.30 16.71 9.31
CA TYR A 58 -3.60 15.67 8.33
C TYR A 58 -4.04 14.41 9.07
N ASP A 59 -5.10 13.79 8.58
CA ASP A 59 -5.66 12.59 9.16
C ASP A 59 -5.17 11.35 8.43
N PHE A 60 -4.76 10.35 9.22
CA PHE A 60 -4.34 9.03 8.76
C PHE A 60 -5.23 7.97 9.40
N ASN A 61 -5.64 6.98 8.61
CA ASN A 61 -6.32 5.80 9.10
C ASN A 61 -5.49 4.56 8.81
N THR A 62 -4.98 3.93 9.84
CA THR A 62 -4.09 2.76 9.72
C THR A 62 -4.82 1.51 9.24
N ALA A 63 -6.15 1.49 9.32
CA ALA A 63 -6.98 0.34 8.98
C ALA A 63 -6.48 -1.00 9.57
N ASP A 64 -5.90 -0.97 10.77
CA ASP A 64 -5.11 -2.06 11.35
C ASP A 64 -5.91 -3.37 11.47
N THR A 65 -7.17 -3.28 11.94
CA THR A 65 -8.06 -4.44 12.04
C THR A 65 -8.36 -5.05 10.67
N LEU A 66 -8.63 -4.22 9.67
CA LEU A 66 -8.91 -4.68 8.30
C LEU A 66 -7.67 -5.25 7.62
N ASN A 67 -6.51 -4.63 7.81
CA ASN A 67 -5.24 -5.13 7.31
C ASN A 67 -4.87 -6.49 7.95
N THR A 68 -5.12 -6.65 9.25
CA THR A 68 -4.92 -7.92 9.94
C THR A 68 -5.85 -9.00 9.41
N LEU A 69 -7.13 -8.68 9.19
CA LEU A 69 -8.09 -9.60 8.58
C LEU A 69 -7.65 -10.01 7.17
N LEU A 70 -7.24 -9.06 6.35
CA LEU A 70 -6.77 -9.29 4.99
C LEU A 70 -5.57 -10.25 4.97
N LEU A 71 -4.56 -9.98 5.78
CA LEU A 71 -3.36 -10.81 5.87
C LEU A 71 -3.67 -12.22 6.35
N ASN A 72 -4.54 -12.36 7.37
CA ASN A 72 -5.01 -13.67 7.84
C ASN A 72 -5.75 -14.45 6.75
N CYS A 73 -6.55 -13.78 5.91
CA CYS A 73 -7.20 -14.42 4.77
C CYS A 73 -6.17 -14.96 3.77
N LEU A 74 -5.13 -14.17 3.43
CA LEU A 74 -4.08 -14.58 2.50
C LEU A 74 -3.28 -15.80 3.02
N LEU A 75 -2.97 -15.81 4.31
CA LEU A 75 -2.29 -16.93 4.97
C LEU A 75 -3.19 -18.18 5.02
N THR A 76 -4.45 -18.03 5.45
CA THR A 76 -5.40 -19.14 5.58
C THR A 76 -5.73 -19.79 4.23
N THR A 77 -5.76 -19.00 3.16
CA THR A 77 -5.99 -19.52 1.80
C THR A 77 -4.72 -20.06 1.14
N GLY A 78 -3.58 -19.98 1.81
CA GLY A 78 -2.29 -20.47 1.31
C GLY A 78 -1.68 -19.63 0.19
N GLN A 79 -2.19 -18.43 -0.05
CA GLN A 79 -1.60 -17.47 -1.00
C GLN A 79 -0.29 -16.91 -0.47
N LEU A 80 -0.21 -16.68 0.83
CA LEU A 80 1.03 -16.42 1.54
C LEU A 80 1.33 -17.59 2.49
N LYS A 81 2.59 -17.83 2.79
CA LYS A 81 3.05 -18.91 3.67
C LYS A 81 3.97 -18.33 4.73
N GLU A 82 3.76 -18.73 5.99
CA GLU A 82 4.69 -18.41 7.06
C GLU A 82 6.11 -18.89 6.72
N GLY A 83 7.11 -18.09 7.03
CA GLY A 83 8.51 -18.35 6.66
C GLY A 83 8.82 -18.09 5.19
N GLY A 84 7.85 -17.66 4.38
CA GLY A 84 8.06 -17.31 2.98
C GLY A 84 8.82 -15.99 2.83
N GLU A 85 9.63 -15.92 1.76
CA GLU A 85 10.35 -14.70 1.35
C GLU A 85 9.62 -14.03 0.20
N TYR A 86 9.36 -12.73 0.34
CA TYR A 86 8.53 -11.98 -0.60
C TYR A 86 9.15 -10.66 -1.00
N ASP A 87 8.87 -10.24 -2.23
CA ASP A 87 9.14 -8.89 -2.71
C ASP A 87 7.90 -8.03 -2.44
N VAL A 88 8.09 -6.88 -1.83
CA VAL A 88 7.04 -5.94 -1.45
C VAL A 88 7.16 -4.67 -2.28
N ASP A 89 6.09 -4.29 -2.94
CA ASP A 89 5.96 -3.02 -3.63
C ASP A 89 5.09 -2.06 -2.79
N PHE A 90 5.47 -0.80 -2.76
CA PHE A 90 4.70 0.24 -2.08
C PHE A 90 4.50 1.45 -2.99
N ASP A 91 3.27 1.90 -3.06
CA ASP A 91 2.91 3.11 -3.79
C ASP A 91 1.69 3.82 -3.17
N HIS A 92 1.53 5.11 -3.47
CA HIS A 92 0.37 5.87 -3.10
C HIS A 92 -0.61 5.97 -4.27
N GLN A 93 -1.87 5.69 -3.98
CA GLN A 93 -2.95 5.81 -4.96
C GLN A 93 -3.85 7.00 -4.59
N PHE A 94 -4.49 7.61 -5.60
CA PHE A 94 -5.54 8.59 -5.35
C PHE A 94 -6.90 7.94 -5.56
N ILE A 95 -7.79 8.14 -4.58
CA ILE A 95 -9.19 7.74 -4.67
C ILE A 95 -10.03 9.00 -4.72
N GLU A 96 -10.56 9.32 -5.90
CA GLU A 96 -11.50 10.41 -6.10
C GLU A 96 -12.85 10.09 -5.43
N THR A 97 -13.40 11.04 -4.69
CA THR A 97 -14.67 10.87 -3.99
C THR A 97 -15.27 12.22 -3.61
N GLU A 98 -16.58 12.28 -3.54
CA GLU A 98 -17.35 13.44 -3.07
C GLU A 98 -17.75 13.35 -1.59
N LYS A 99 -17.13 12.47 -0.81
CA LYS A 99 -17.44 12.37 0.62
C LYS A 99 -17.08 13.67 1.35
N TYR A 100 -17.83 13.98 2.40
CA TYR A 100 -17.73 15.24 3.14
C TYR A 100 -16.37 15.51 3.80
N ASP A 101 -15.62 14.46 4.11
CA ASP A 101 -14.30 14.49 4.73
C ASP A 101 -13.14 14.42 3.72
N ALA A 102 -13.45 14.23 2.41
CA ALA A 102 -12.44 14.22 1.37
C ALA A 102 -11.73 15.58 1.23
N LYS A 103 -10.43 15.57 1.00
CA LYS A 103 -9.60 16.76 0.86
C LYS A 103 -9.20 17.03 -0.59
N PRO A 104 -8.98 18.30 -0.99
CA PRO A 104 -8.49 18.62 -2.32
C PRO A 104 -7.13 17.99 -2.57
N THR A 105 -6.98 17.25 -3.66
CA THR A 105 -5.69 16.69 -4.09
C THR A 105 -4.92 17.67 -4.96
N TYR A 106 -3.61 17.44 -5.17
CA TYR A 106 -2.84 18.25 -6.12
C TYR A 106 -3.31 18.05 -7.58
N LYS A 107 -4.04 16.96 -7.86
CA LYS A 107 -4.68 16.70 -9.17
C LYS A 107 -5.99 17.44 -9.37
N LYS A 108 -6.38 18.32 -8.42
CA LYS A 108 -7.55 19.20 -8.46
C LYS A 108 -8.91 18.51 -8.35
N PHE A 109 -8.98 17.33 -7.74
CA PHE A 109 -10.22 16.69 -7.33
C PHE A 109 -10.23 16.48 -5.80
N LEU A 110 -11.40 16.22 -5.23
CA LEU A 110 -11.54 15.80 -3.84
C LEU A 110 -11.26 14.30 -3.72
N GLY A 111 -10.52 13.90 -2.69
CA GLY A 111 -10.24 12.48 -2.52
C GLY A 111 -9.38 12.15 -1.31
N TYR A 112 -9.01 10.87 -1.26
CA TYR A 112 -8.06 10.30 -0.32
C TYR A 112 -6.79 9.88 -1.03
N ARG A 113 -5.76 9.62 -0.24
CA ARG A 113 -4.47 9.18 -0.75
C ARG A 113 -3.90 8.02 0.06
N PRO A 114 -4.47 6.81 -0.10
CA PRO A 114 -3.94 5.64 0.56
C PRO A 114 -2.54 5.28 0.05
N GLY A 115 -1.67 4.88 1.01
CA GLY A 115 -0.48 4.08 0.74
C GLY A 115 -0.87 2.61 0.69
N VAL A 116 -0.39 1.90 -0.32
CA VAL A 116 -0.76 0.50 -0.57
C VAL A 116 0.51 -0.33 -0.68
N ALA A 117 0.59 -1.38 0.14
CA ALA A 117 1.65 -2.39 0.06
C ALA A 117 1.13 -3.65 -0.63
N VAL A 118 1.87 -4.17 -1.61
CA VAL A 118 1.48 -5.37 -2.37
C VAL A 118 2.63 -6.39 -2.43
N ILE A 119 2.26 -7.66 -2.53
CA ILE A 119 3.14 -8.79 -2.84
C ILE A 119 2.59 -9.45 -4.11
N GLY A 120 3.28 -9.26 -5.23
CA GLY A 120 2.73 -9.65 -6.53
C GLY A 120 1.41 -8.92 -6.80
N ASP A 121 0.32 -9.67 -7.01
CA ASP A 121 -1.02 -9.12 -7.25
C ASP A 121 -1.87 -8.99 -5.97
N MET A 122 -1.28 -9.28 -4.80
CA MET A 122 -2.00 -9.32 -3.52
C MET A 122 -1.74 -8.05 -2.72
N ILE A 123 -2.79 -7.35 -2.34
CA ILE A 123 -2.70 -6.27 -1.37
C ILE A 123 -2.45 -6.89 0.02
N VAL A 124 -1.38 -6.46 0.69
CA VAL A 124 -1.01 -6.93 2.05
C VAL A 124 -1.17 -5.85 3.11
N GLY A 125 -1.41 -4.62 2.68
CA GLY A 125 -1.70 -3.52 3.60
C GLY A 125 -2.17 -2.26 2.88
N ILE A 126 -3.06 -1.53 3.54
CA ILE A 126 -3.55 -0.22 3.10
C ILE A 126 -3.57 0.70 4.32
N GLU A 127 -3.04 1.90 4.16
CA GLU A 127 -3.20 2.97 5.14
C GLU A 127 -3.67 4.23 4.43
N ASN A 128 -4.82 4.75 4.85
CA ASN A 128 -5.41 5.93 4.22
C ASN A 128 -4.84 7.21 4.80
N SER A 129 -4.67 8.22 3.96
CA SER A 129 -4.36 9.59 4.38
C SER A 129 -5.19 10.60 3.60
N ASP A 130 -5.26 11.82 4.13
CA ASP A 130 -5.91 12.94 3.46
C ASP A 130 -5.34 13.16 2.05
N GLY A 131 -6.20 13.50 1.09
CA GLY A 131 -5.83 13.66 -0.31
C GLY A 131 -4.79 14.76 -0.58
N ASN A 132 -4.63 15.72 0.33
CA ASN A 132 -3.65 16.80 0.26
C ASN A 132 -2.37 16.55 1.06
N THR A 133 -2.20 15.36 1.62
CA THR A 133 -1.00 15.00 2.38
C THR A 133 0.21 14.89 1.44
N ASN A 134 1.37 15.37 1.87
CA ASN A 134 2.63 15.12 1.15
C ASN A 134 2.99 13.64 1.24
N VAL A 135 3.52 13.07 0.15
CA VAL A 135 3.86 11.63 0.07
C VAL A 135 4.82 11.18 1.17
N ARG A 136 5.77 12.02 1.56
CA ARG A 136 6.78 11.70 2.57
C ARG A 136 6.32 11.93 4.01
N PHE A 137 5.23 12.68 4.18
CA PHE A 137 4.75 13.04 5.52
C PHE A 137 4.26 11.80 6.25
N HIS A 138 4.94 11.40 7.31
CA HIS A 138 4.72 10.18 8.09
C HIS A 138 4.74 8.86 7.29
N GLN A 139 5.36 8.84 6.10
CA GLN A 139 5.48 7.61 5.31
C GLN A 139 6.38 6.59 6.02
N GLN A 140 7.42 7.02 6.72
CA GLN A 140 8.27 6.15 7.53
C GLN A 140 7.43 5.35 8.54
N ASP A 141 6.53 6.03 9.27
CA ASP A 141 5.65 5.38 10.25
C ASP A 141 4.69 4.38 9.59
N THR A 142 4.16 4.72 8.41
CA THR A 142 3.31 3.83 7.61
C THR A 142 4.06 2.57 7.19
N LEU A 143 5.25 2.72 6.63
CA LEU A 143 6.10 1.59 6.21
C LEU A 143 6.49 0.71 7.38
N LYS A 144 6.89 1.31 8.51
CA LYS A 144 7.19 0.58 9.74
C LYS A 144 6.02 -0.30 10.17
N ARG A 145 4.79 0.24 10.21
CA ARG A 145 3.60 -0.55 10.55
C ARG A 145 3.36 -1.71 9.58
N PHE A 146 3.60 -1.51 8.28
CA PHE A 146 3.47 -2.60 7.30
C PHE A 146 4.52 -3.68 7.50
N PHE A 147 5.79 -3.31 7.65
CA PHE A 147 6.88 -4.26 7.87
C PHE A 147 6.68 -5.05 9.15
N GLU A 148 6.42 -4.40 10.28
CA GLU A 148 6.17 -5.06 11.55
C GLU A 148 4.97 -6.02 11.50
N ARG A 149 3.93 -5.71 10.70
CA ARG A 149 2.78 -6.60 10.52
C ARG A 149 3.17 -7.86 9.73
N LEU A 150 3.95 -7.72 8.67
CA LEU A 150 4.46 -8.85 7.90
C LEU A 150 5.37 -9.73 8.76
N GLU A 151 6.30 -9.14 9.49
CA GLU A 151 7.24 -9.84 10.38
C GLU A 151 6.53 -10.58 11.53
N ARG A 152 5.51 -9.97 12.16
CA ARG A 152 4.69 -10.65 13.18
C ARG A 152 3.99 -11.90 12.66
N ASN A 153 3.80 -12.01 11.37
CA ASN A 153 3.24 -13.19 10.70
C ASN A 153 4.33 -14.07 10.06
N ASN A 154 5.58 -13.92 10.49
CA ASN A 154 6.74 -14.68 10.00
C ASN A 154 6.94 -14.58 8.48
N LEU A 155 6.60 -13.46 7.85
CA LEU A 155 6.87 -13.20 6.45
C LEU A 155 8.19 -12.41 6.34
N VAL A 156 9.08 -12.89 5.48
CA VAL A 156 10.40 -12.27 5.27
C VAL A 156 10.36 -11.39 4.03
N ILE A 157 10.79 -10.14 4.18
CA ILE A 157 10.87 -9.20 3.07
C ILE A 157 12.22 -9.35 2.40
N ASN A 158 12.23 -9.94 1.20
CA ASN A 158 13.43 -10.13 0.41
C ASN A 158 13.84 -8.81 -0.28
N ARG A 159 12.92 -8.21 -1.02
CA ARG A 159 13.12 -6.93 -1.69
C ARG A 159 11.96 -5.98 -1.42
N PHE A 160 12.30 -4.71 -1.24
CA PHE A 160 11.32 -3.63 -1.18
C PHE A 160 11.48 -2.73 -2.40
N ARG A 161 10.37 -2.32 -3.02
CA ARG A 161 10.39 -1.41 -4.16
C ARG A 161 9.41 -0.25 -3.94
N ALA A 162 9.86 0.96 -4.26
CA ALA A 162 9.02 2.15 -4.21
C ALA A 162 9.46 3.19 -5.24
N ASP A 163 8.59 4.15 -5.51
CA ASP A 163 8.87 5.27 -6.41
C ASP A 163 9.73 6.36 -5.75
N CYS A 164 9.98 7.45 -6.48
CA CYS A 164 10.78 8.58 -6.00
C CYS A 164 10.08 9.38 -4.87
N GLY A 165 8.79 9.18 -4.67
CA GLY A 165 8.08 9.73 -3.52
C GLY A 165 8.61 9.21 -2.19
N SER A 166 9.14 8.00 -2.18
CA SER A 166 9.72 7.32 -1.01
C SER A 166 11.23 7.54 -0.85
N CYS A 167 11.86 8.37 -1.69
CA CYS A 167 13.30 8.61 -1.61
C CYS A 167 13.62 9.72 -0.61
N SER A 168 13.81 9.36 0.66
CA SER A 168 14.39 10.21 1.72
C SER A 168 15.22 9.35 2.65
N GLU A 169 16.14 9.98 3.38
CA GLU A 169 17.06 9.32 4.30
C GLU A 169 16.29 8.51 5.36
N GLU A 170 15.32 9.14 6.02
CA GLU A 170 14.52 8.50 7.08
C GLU A 170 13.75 7.27 6.58
N ILE A 171 13.25 7.31 5.34
CA ILE A 171 12.53 6.18 4.74
C ILE A 171 13.51 5.06 4.40
N VAL A 172 14.66 5.39 3.83
CA VAL A 172 15.70 4.40 3.51
C VAL A 172 16.20 3.70 4.77
N GLU A 173 16.52 4.46 5.82
CA GLU A 173 16.92 3.90 7.12
C GLU A 173 15.88 2.96 7.72
N GLU A 174 14.59 3.23 7.55
CA GLU A 174 13.54 2.34 8.02
C GLU A 174 13.45 1.07 7.16
N VAL A 175 13.50 1.21 5.85
CA VAL A 175 13.46 0.09 4.90
C VAL A 175 14.62 -0.88 5.12
N GLU A 176 15.84 -0.37 5.36
CA GLU A 176 17.04 -1.18 5.59
C GLU A 176 16.93 -2.10 6.82
N LYS A 177 16.15 -1.72 7.82
CA LYS A 177 15.96 -2.55 9.03
C LYS A 177 15.12 -3.81 8.76
N HIS A 178 14.29 -3.80 7.72
CA HIS A 178 13.23 -4.78 7.52
C HIS A 178 13.38 -5.64 6.27
N CYS A 179 14.22 -5.28 5.30
CA CYS A 179 14.37 -6.03 4.05
C CYS A 179 15.83 -6.35 3.73
N LYS A 180 16.05 -7.42 2.95
CA LYS A 180 17.40 -7.83 2.52
C LYS A 180 17.99 -6.89 1.49
N SER A 181 17.15 -6.28 0.65
CA SER A 181 17.54 -5.31 -0.37
C SER A 181 16.35 -4.40 -0.72
N PHE A 182 16.62 -3.24 -1.28
CA PHE A 182 15.57 -2.33 -1.73
C PHE A 182 15.93 -1.65 -3.05
N TYR A 183 14.90 -1.19 -3.75
CA TYR A 183 14.99 -0.42 -4.98
C TYR A 183 14.04 0.78 -4.88
N ILE A 184 14.60 1.93 -4.55
CA ILE A 184 13.84 3.18 -4.47
C ILE A 184 14.39 4.11 -5.55
N ARG A 185 13.52 4.57 -6.44
CA ARG A 185 13.93 5.52 -7.46
C ARG A 185 14.34 6.83 -6.82
N ALA A 186 15.59 7.28 -7.07
CA ALA A 186 16.04 8.57 -6.59
C ALA A 186 15.31 9.73 -7.27
N ASN A 187 15.18 10.84 -6.55
CA ASN A 187 14.71 12.09 -7.14
C ASN A 187 15.71 12.59 -8.18
N ARG A 188 15.19 13.21 -9.23
CA ARG A 188 16.04 13.92 -10.17
C ARG A 188 16.68 15.12 -9.45
N CYS A 189 17.96 15.03 -9.17
CA CYS A 189 18.75 16.10 -8.57
C CYS A 189 19.85 16.49 -9.54
N SER A 190 19.87 17.75 -9.96
CA SER A 190 20.86 18.21 -10.93
C SER A 190 22.30 18.11 -10.41
N SER A 191 22.50 18.18 -9.10
CA SER A 191 23.81 18.00 -8.48
C SER A 191 24.41 16.60 -8.68
N PHE A 192 23.60 15.57 -8.91
CA PHE A 192 24.10 14.22 -9.18
C PHE A 192 24.44 13.98 -10.66
N TYR A 193 23.98 14.82 -11.57
CA TYR A 193 24.23 14.57 -12.99
C TYR A 193 25.70 14.68 -13.35
N ASP A 194 26.43 15.64 -12.79
CA ASP A 194 27.85 15.81 -13.06
C ASP A 194 28.63 14.59 -12.53
N ASP A 195 28.30 14.08 -11.35
CA ASP A 195 28.89 12.88 -10.79
C ASP A 195 28.55 11.63 -11.61
N ILE A 196 27.28 11.47 -12.02
CA ILE A 196 26.83 10.36 -12.87
C ILE A 196 27.54 10.39 -14.23
N PHE A 197 27.65 11.55 -14.88
CA PHE A 197 28.32 11.67 -16.17
C PHE A 197 29.85 11.51 -16.08
N ALA A 198 30.44 11.74 -14.91
CA ALA A 198 31.85 11.46 -14.66
C ALA A 198 32.17 9.97 -14.45
N LEU A 199 31.17 9.13 -14.23
CA LEU A 199 31.36 7.68 -14.03
C LEU A 199 31.97 7.04 -15.28
N ARG A 200 32.85 6.06 -15.03
CA ARG A 200 33.45 5.24 -16.08
C ARG A 200 33.08 3.78 -15.85
N GLY A 201 33.14 2.97 -16.90
CA GLY A 201 32.88 1.54 -16.81
C GLY A 201 31.39 1.19 -16.93
N TRP A 202 30.66 1.95 -17.72
CA TRP A 202 29.28 1.64 -18.09
C TRP A 202 29.23 0.27 -18.79
N LYS A 203 28.25 -0.53 -18.43
CA LYS A 203 27.96 -1.84 -19.03
C LYS A 203 26.65 -1.73 -19.78
N THR A 204 26.65 -2.21 -21.02
CA THR A 204 25.43 -2.34 -21.82
C THR A 204 24.73 -3.63 -21.45
N GLU A 205 23.47 -3.56 -21.06
CA GLU A 205 22.60 -4.71 -20.83
C GLU A 205 21.31 -4.54 -21.63
N GLU A 206 20.83 -5.63 -22.22
CA GLU A 206 19.55 -5.66 -22.91
C GLU A 206 18.44 -6.10 -21.93
N ILE A 207 17.43 -5.27 -21.76
CA ILE A 207 16.27 -5.54 -20.92
C ILE A 207 15.01 -5.39 -21.78
N ASN A 208 14.26 -6.46 -21.96
CA ASN A 208 13.05 -6.50 -22.79
C ASN A 208 13.24 -5.97 -24.22
N GLY A 209 14.38 -6.29 -24.85
CA GLY A 209 14.68 -5.85 -26.22
C GLY A 209 15.14 -4.41 -26.36
N ILE A 210 15.44 -3.74 -25.24
CA ILE A 210 15.97 -2.37 -25.19
C ILE A 210 17.34 -2.40 -24.54
N GLU A 211 18.35 -1.81 -25.20
CA GLU A 211 19.69 -1.65 -24.63
C GLU A 211 19.72 -0.52 -23.61
N PHE A 212 20.31 -0.80 -22.45
CA PHE A 212 20.54 0.17 -21.37
C PHE A 212 22.02 0.17 -21.01
N GLU A 213 22.53 1.37 -20.75
CA GLU A 213 23.84 1.53 -20.10
C GLU A 213 23.65 1.59 -18.59
N LEU A 214 24.26 0.65 -17.88
CA LEU A 214 24.15 0.51 -16.43
C LEU A 214 25.51 0.73 -15.77
N ASN A 215 25.50 1.36 -14.62
CA ASN A 215 26.64 1.49 -13.72
C ASN A 215 26.17 1.40 -12.26
N SER A 216 27.07 1.08 -11.36
CA SER A 216 26.81 1.05 -9.94
C SER A 216 27.90 1.77 -9.18
N ILE A 217 27.51 2.61 -8.23
CA ILE A 217 28.40 3.27 -7.28
C ILE A 217 27.95 2.92 -5.87
N LEU A 218 28.92 2.74 -4.99
CA LEU A 218 28.65 2.68 -3.56
C LEU A 218 28.63 4.13 -3.05
N VAL A 219 27.51 4.52 -2.48
CA VAL A 219 27.38 5.78 -1.74
C VAL A 219 27.57 5.42 -0.27
N GLY A 220 28.66 5.88 0.30
CA GLY A 220 28.96 5.70 1.74
C GLY A 220 28.34 6.81 2.55
#